data_c595453e2ea2779ba0ef03c78f7abb2e
#
_entry.id   c595453e2ea2779ba0ef03c78f7abb2e
#
_cell.length_a   1.000
_cell.length_b   1.000
_cell.length_c   1.000
_cell.angle_alpha   90.00
_cell.angle_beta   90.00
_cell.angle_gamma   90.00
#
_symmetry.space_group_name_H-M   'P 1'
#
loop_
_entity.id
_entity.type
_entity.pdbx_description
1 polymer ?
#
loop_
_entity_poly.entity_id
_entity_poly.type
_entity_poly.pdbx_seq_one_letter_code
_entity_poly.pdbx_strand_id
1 'polypeptide(L)'
;MIPNIDSEIGISVYSTKFDGIGGKIRVEPEDFKVTELLSDKATKSITDKDGYAVYKLKKKKIDTNHALSGIFRKTGVRLKSLGLKDASAITEQFVCSGHKGKPIDDFSSDKYSLEKIGFVKKPISKKDMVGNHFTLKISECQNSLESFTSMIKF
;
A
#
# COMPACT_ATOMS: atom_id res chain seq x y z
N MET A 1 -18.39 -28.06 3.95
CA MET A 1 -18.19 -28.08 5.42
C MET A 1 -17.33 -26.90 5.77
N ILE A 2 -17.68 -26.13 6.80
CA ILE A 2 -16.86 -24.96 7.22
C ILE A 2 -15.64 -25.48 7.98
N PRO A 3 -14.42 -25.09 7.63
CA PRO A 3 -13.22 -25.45 8.38
C PRO A 3 -13.31 -25.00 9.85
N ASN A 4 -12.72 -25.78 10.76
CA ASN A 4 -12.76 -25.47 12.19
C ASN A 4 -12.20 -24.07 12.52
N ILE A 5 -11.12 -23.65 11.85
CA ILE A 5 -10.52 -22.34 12.05
C ILE A 5 -11.48 -21.19 11.71
N ASP A 6 -12.28 -21.33 10.66
CA ASP A 6 -13.27 -20.32 10.27
C ASP A 6 -14.40 -20.23 11.29
N SER A 7 -14.83 -21.40 11.79
CA SER A 7 -15.83 -21.48 12.84
C SER A 7 -15.36 -20.84 14.16
N GLU A 8 -14.09 -21.06 14.52
CA GLU A 8 -13.48 -20.48 15.74
C GLU A 8 -13.41 -18.95 15.71
N ILE A 9 -13.25 -18.35 14.53
CA ILE A 9 -13.25 -16.89 14.34
C ILE A 9 -14.64 -16.30 14.03
N GLY A 10 -15.69 -17.11 14.15
CA GLY A 10 -17.09 -16.68 14.04
C GLY A 10 -17.66 -16.73 12.62
N ILE A 11 -16.98 -17.31 11.63
CA ILE A 11 -17.54 -17.53 10.29
C ILE A 11 -18.38 -18.81 10.32
N SER A 12 -19.70 -18.63 10.36
CA SER A 12 -20.65 -19.75 10.43
C SER A 12 -21.27 -20.13 9.08
N VAL A 13 -21.15 -19.27 8.07
CA VAL A 13 -21.68 -19.48 6.72
C VAL A 13 -20.78 -18.82 5.69
N TYR A 14 -20.76 -19.39 4.49
CA TYR A 14 -20.18 -18.76 3.31
C TYR A 14 -21.28 -18.21 2.41
N SER A 15 -21.01 -17.08 1.75
CA SER A 15 -21.91 -16.47 0.78
C SER A 15 -22.02 -17.28 -0.53
N THR A 16 -21.09 -18.18 -0.75
CA THR A 16 -21.04 -19.05 -1.94
C THR A 16 -20.84 -20.51 -1.52
N LYS A 17 -21.24 -21.44 -2.39
CA LYS A 17 -20.97 -22.90 -2.24
C LYS A 17 -19.67 -23.33 -2.94
N PHE A 18 -18.84 -22.37 -3.29
CA PHE A 18 -17.61 -22.59 -4.01
C PHE A 18 -16.46 -22.91 -3.04
N ASP A 19 -15.73 -23.99 -3.29
CA ASP A 19 -14.62 -24.46 -2.44
C ASP A 19 -13.33 -23.63 -2.61
N GLY A 20 -13.37 -22.60 -3.49
CA GLY A 20 -12.21 -21.78 -3.80
C GLY A 20 -11.31 -22.39 -4.88
N ILE A 21 -10.31 -21.61 -5.30
CA ILE A 21 -9.33 -22.07 -6.29
C ILE A 21 -8.13 -22.78 -5.65
N GLY A 22 -8.07 -22.80 -4.33
CA GLY A 22 -6.86 -23.21 -3.60
C GLY A 22 -5.71 -22.25 -3.84
N GLY A 23 -4.49 -22.69 -3.56
CA GLY A 23 -3.28 -21.93 -3.84
C GLY A 23 -2.66 -21.23 -2.64
N LYS A 24 -1.52 -20.60 -2.89
CA LYS A 24 -0.74 -19.87 -1.91
C LYS A 24 -0.66 -18.40 -2.28
N ILE A 25 -0.78 -17.51 -1.31
CA ILE A 25 -0.56 -16.07 -1.43
C ILE A 25 0.67 -15.67 -0.62
N ARG A 26 1.34 -14.58 -1.02
CA ARG A 26 2.48 -14.01 -0.28
C ARG A 26 3.66 -14.99 -0.12
N VAL A 27 3.91 -15.82 -1.12
CA VAL A 27 5.09 -16.69 -1.17
C VAL A 27 6.33 -15.83 -1.21
N GLU A 28 6.31 -14.80 -2.06
CA GLU A 28 7.32 -13.73 -2.11
C GLU A 28 6.68 -12.37 -1.85
N PRO A 29 7.42 -11.37 -1.37
CA PRO A 29 6.89 -10.01 -1.16
C PRO A 29 6.27 -9.41 -2.43
N GLU A 30 6.77 -9.78 -3.60
CA GLU A 30 6.29 -9.37 -4.91
C GLU A 30 4.88 -9.87 -5.24
N ASP A 31 4.45 -10.93 -4.58
CA ASP A 31 3.13 -11.53 -4.77
C ASP A 31 2.02 -10.70 -4.12
N PHE A 32 2.38 -9.72 -3.28
CA PHE A 32 1.43 -8.84 -2.63
C PHE A 32 1.87 -7.38 -2.72
N LYS A 33 1.21 -6.62 -3.58
CA LYS A 33 1.45 -5.19 -3.76
C LYS A 33 0.28 -4.38 -3.25
N VAL A 34 0.59 -3.28 -2.58
CA VAL A 34 -0.40 -2.34 -2.04
C VAL A 34 -0.03 -0.93 -2.49
N THR A 35 -0.91 -0.28 -3.22
CA THR A 35 -0.74 1.11 -3.68
C THR A 35 -1.82 1.99 -3.06
N GLU A 36 -1.43 3.03 -2.33
CA GLU A 36 -2.38 4.04 -1.83
C GLU A 36 -2.97 4.85 -2.98
N LEU A 37 -4.25 5.17 -2.85
CA LEU A 37 -4.99 6.00 -3.79
C LEU A 37 -5.41 7.31 -3.11
N LEU A 38 -5.00 8.43 -3.69
CA LEU A 38 -5.48 9.75 -3.29
C LEU A 38 -6.78 10.09 -4.02
N SER A 39 -7.59 10.94 -3.41
CA SER A 39 -8.74 11.53 -4.07
C SER A 39 -8.31 12.42 -5.23
N ASP A 40 -9.17 12.60 -6.23
CA ASP A 40 -8.92 13.51 -7.36
C ASP A 40 -8.60 14.93 -6.89
N LYS A 41 -9.29 15.38 -5.83
CA LYS A 41 -9.06 16.68 -5.22
C LYS A 41 -7.64 16.79 -4.65
N ALA A 42 -7.19 15.78 -3.92
CA ALA A 42 -5.85 15.75 -3.35
C ALA A 42 -4.78 15.68 -4.45
N THR A 43 -4.97 14.82 -5.44
CA THR A 43 -4.06 14.68 -6.58
C THR A 43 -3.93 16.01 -7.35
N LYS A 44 -5.04 16.67 -7.66
CA LYS A 44 -5.04 18.00 -8.33
C LYS A 44 -4.45 19.12 -7.48
N SER A 45 -4.34 18.94 -6.17
CA SER A 45 -3.73 19.94 -5.27
C SER A 45 -2.20 19.87 -5.24
N ILE A 46 -1.61 18.80 -5.78
CA ILE A 46 -0.16 18.67 -5.89
C ILE A 46 0.32 19.48 -7.07
N THR A 47 1.24 20.39 -6.82
CA THR A 47 1.78 21.36 -7.82
C THR A 47 3.29 21.45 -7.70
N ASP A 48 3.93 22.10 -8.66
CA ASP A 48 5.38 22.41 -8.62
C ASP A 48 5.72 23.63 -7.77
N LYS A 49 4.69 24.28 -7.19
CA LYS A 49 4.86 25.50 -6.39
C LYS A 49 5.26 25.15 -4.96
N ASP A 50 5.82 26.12 -4.25
CA ASP A 50 6.23 26.00 -2.86
C ASP A 50 5.11 25.54 -1.92
N GLY A 51 5.50 24.76 -0.91
CA GLY A 51 4.55 24.23 0.06
C GLY A 51 5.16 23.14 0.93
N TYR A 52 4.30 22.24 1.35
CA TYR A 52 4.70 20.98 1.98
C TYR A 52 5.05 19.99 0.88
N ALA A 53 6.27 19.48 0.88
CA ALA A 53 6.68 18.52 -0.12
C ALA A 53 5.96 17.17 0.06
N VAL A 54 5.46 16.62 -1.04
CA VAL A 54 4.79 15.33 -1.11
C VAL A 54 5.67 14.36 -1.87
N TYR A 55 5.78 13.18 -1.33
CA TYR A 55 6.60 12.12 -1.90
C TYR A 55 5.81 10.83 -2.04
N LYS A 56 6.24 10.00 -2.97
CA LYS A 56 5.87 8.61 -3.09
C LYS A 56 6.95 7.77 -2.42
N LEU A 57 6.59 7.04 -1.38
CA LEU A 57 7.45 6.09 -0.67
C LEU A 57 7.14 4.68 -1.17
N LYS A 58 8.09 4.06 -1.86
CA LYS A 58 8.04 2.63 -2.17
C LYS A 58 8.89 1.88 -1.17
N LYS A 59 8.40 0.77 -0.64
CA LYS A 59 9.15 -0.04 0.32
C LYS A 59 8.87 -1.53 0.18
N LYS A 60 9.85 -2.35 0.58
CA LYS A 60 9.84 -3.81 0.57
C LYS A 60 10.57 -4.34 1.79
N LYS A 61 10.03 -5.35 2.46
CA LYS A 61 10.63 -5.99 3.65
C LYS A 61 10.97 -5.00 4.78
N ILE A 62 10.20 -3.94 4.93
CA ILE A 62 10.33 -2.94 6.01
C ILE A 62 8.96 -2.32 6.28
N ASP A 63 8.62 -2.07 7.53
CA ASP A 63 7.40 -1.33 7.86
C ASP A 63 7.57 0.18 7.66
N THR A 64 6.44 0.89 7.66
CA THR A 64 6.41 2.33 7.38
C THR A 64 7.21 3.14 8.40
N ASN A 65 7.10 2.84 9.69
CA ASN A 65 7.75 3.64 10.73
C ASN A 65 9.27 3.51 10.67
N HIS A 66 9.78 2.30 10.43
CA HIS A 66 11.21 2.07 10.25
C HIS A 66 11.75 2.77 8.99
N ALA A 67 11.02 2.74 7.87
CA ALA A 67 11.39 3.45 6.66
C ALA A 67 11.46 4.98 6.91
N LEU A 68 10.42 5.56 7.54
CA LEU A 68 10.39 6.99 7.86
C LEU A 68 11.50 7.39 8.84
N SER A 69 11.80 6.56 9.83
CA SER A 69 12.92 6.78 10.74
C SER A 69 14.27 6.74 10.05
N GLY A 70 14.44 5.83 9.06
CA GLY A 70 15.62 5.76 8.21
C GLY A 70 15.80 7.03 7.37
N ILE A 71 14.72 7.51 6.75
CA ILE A 71 14.70 8.76 5.98
C ILE A 71 15.07 9.94 6.88
N PHE A 72 14.47 10.04 8.07
CA PHE A 72 14.78 11.11 9.01
C PHE A 72 16.25 11.13 9.43
N ARG A 73 16.83 9.97 9.76
CA ARG A 73 18.26 9.88 10.12
C ARG A 73 19.18 10.33 8.98
N LYS A 74 18.79 10.04 7.75
CA LYS A 74 19.59 10.38 6.55
C LYS A 74 19.46 11.87 6.16
N THR A 75 18.29 12.46 6.33
CA THR A 75 17.95 13.77 5.74
C THR A 75 17.64 14.88 6.76
N GLY A 76 17.39 14.51 8.02
CA GLY A 76 16.90 15.46 9.05
C GLY A 76 15.43 15.88 8.87
N VAL A 77 14.75 15.43 7.81
CA VAL A 77 13.38 15.85 7.50
C VAL A 77 12.37 14.83 8.00
N ARG A 78 11.42 15.27 8.82
CA ARG A 78 10.31 14.43 9.29
C ARG A 78 9.23 14.35 8.23
N LEU A 79 8.92 13.13 7.81
CA LEU A 79 7.80 12.83 6.93
C LEU A 79 6.67 12.17 7.72
N LYS A 80 5.42 12.43 7.29
CA LYS A 80 4.21 11.81 7.83
C LYS A 80 3.56 10.99 6.75
N SER A 81 3.18 9.74 7.05
CA SER A 81 2.39 8.88 6.18
C SER A 81 0.89 9.10 6.42
N LEU A 82 0.07 8.75 5.42
CA LEU A 82 -1.40 8.79 5.54
C LEU A 82 -1.92 7.55 6.28
N GLY A 83 -1.21 6.44 6.18
CA GLY A 83 -1.50 5.19 6.86
C GLY A 83 -0.26 4.33 7.03
N LEU A 84 -0.33 3.33 7.89
CA LEU A 84 0.74 2.36 8.06
C LEU A 84 0.59 1.23 7.04
N LYS A 85 1.69 0.68 6.58
CA LYS A 85 1.75 -0.47 5.70
C LYS A 85 2.74 -1.50 6.24
N ASP A 86 2.33 -2.76 6.18
CA ASP A 86 3.11 -3.89 6.65
C ASP A 86 4.44 -4.06 5.91
N ALA A 87 5.36 -4.78 6.55
CA ALA A 87 6.64 -5.14 5.96
C ALA A 87 6.53 -6.25 4.90
N SER A 88 5.50 -7.11 5.01
CA SER A 88 5.35 -8.33 4.19
C SER A 88 4.80 -8.09 2.78
N ALA A 89 4.80 -6.85 2.31
CA ALA A 89 4.31 -6.46 0.99
C ALA A 89 5.27 -5.50 0.30
N ILE A 90 5.19 -5.42 -1.02
CA ILE A 90 5.68 -4.25 -1.73
C ILE A 90 4.59 -3.17 -1.62
N THR A 91 4.94 -2.03 -1.06
CA THR A 91 3.96 -0.97 -0.87
C THR A 91 4.42 0.34 -1.51
N GLU A 92 3.46 1.03 -2.10
CA GLU A 92 3.61 2.39 -2.60
C GLU A 92 2.61 3.27 -1.86
N GLN A 93 3.10 4.26 -1.15
CA GLN A 93 2.28 5.14 -0.30
C GLN A 93 2.74 6.59 -0.38
N PHE A 94 1.83 7.49 -0.04
CA PHE A 94 2.14 8.91 0.00
C PHE A 94 2.63 9.32 1.38
N VAL A 95 3.68 10.16 1.38
CA VAL A 95 4.20 10.78 2.59
C VAL A 95 4.40 12.27 2.34
N CYS A 96 4.21 13.06 3.38
CA CYS A 96 4.27 14.52 3.28
C CYS A 96 5.24 15.09 4.33
N SER A 97 5.97 16.14 3.97
CA SER A 97 6.83 16.84 4.93
C SER A 97 6.00 17.45 6.06
N GLY A 98 6.53 17.42 7.26
CA GLY A 98 5.89 18.02 8.44
C GLY A 98 5.96 19.54 8.49
N HIS A 99 6.80 20.14 7.66
CA HIS A 99 7.02 21.57 7.58
C HIS A 99 7.37 21.99 6.13
N LYS A 100 7.20 23.25 5.82
CA LYS A 100 7.69 23.85 4.58
C LYS A 100 9.20 24.03 4.68
N GLY A 101 9.92 23.76 3.61
CA GLY A 101 11.37 23.90 3.58
C GLY A 101 11.98 23.26 2.35
N LYS A 102 13.31 23.15 2.34
CA LYS A 102 14.01 22.47 1.24
C LYS A 102 13.52 21.04 1.14
N PRO A 103 13.05 20.60 -0.04
CA PRO A 103 12.64 19.21 -0.23
C PRO A 103 13.83 18.27 -0.13
N ILE A 104 13.55 17.01 0.15
CA ILE A 104 14.51 15.92 0.04
C ILE A 104 14.66 15.58 -1.44
N ASP A 105 15.88 15.37 -1.90
CA ASP A 105 16.15 14.83 -3.23
C ASP A 105 15.72 13.37 -3.32
N ASP A 106 15.35 12.95 -4.51
CA ASP A 106 14.97 11.57 -4.74
C ASP A 106 16.12 10.63 -4.41
N PHE A 107 15.83 9.52 -3.77
CA PHE A 107 16.83 8.51 -3.50
C PHE A 107 16.24 7.10 -3.41
N SER A 108 17.13 6.11 -3.53
CA SER A 108 16.79 4.71 -3.38
C SER A 108 17.80 4.02 -2.46
N SER A 109 17.31 3.01 -1.74
CA SER A 109 18.07 2.05 -0.94
C SER A 109 17.53 0.65 -1.21
N ASP A 110 18.16 -0.37 -0.63
CA ASP A 110 17.75 -1.78 -0.84
C ASP A 110 16.30 -2.06 -0.41
N LYS A 111 15.80 -1.32 0.58
CA LYS A 111 14.47 -1.59 1.18
C LYS A 111 13.42 -0.55 0.88
N TYR A 112 13.80 0.67 0.50
CA TYR A 112 12.86 1.73 0.19
C TYR A 112 13.44 2.78 -0.73
N SER A 113 12.58 3.42 -1.51
CA SER A 113 12.88 4.60 -2.32
C SER A 113 11.89 5.71 -2.04
N LEU A 114 12.35 6.93 -2.22
CA LEU A 114 11.58 8.15 -2.05
C LEU A 114 11.66 8.95 -3.34
N GLU A 115 10.51 9.31 -3.89
CA GLU A 115 10.37 10.09 -5.12
C GLU A 115 9.50 11.32 -4.80
N LYS A 116 10.01 12.52 -5.06
CA LYS A 116 9.24 13.75 -4.89
C LYS A 116 8.24 13.91 -6.04
N ILE A 117 6.96 14.10 -5.70
CA ILE A 117 5.89 14.28 -6.67
C ILE A 117 5.36 15.70 -6.76
N GLY A 118 5.76 16.58 -5.84
CA GLY A 118 5.37 17.99 -5.87
C GLY A 118 5.16 18.57 -4.47
N PHE A 119 4.35 19.62 -4.42
CA PHE A 119 4.07 20.37 -3.19
C PHE A 119 2.56 20.60 -3.03
N VAL A 120 2.13 20.74 -1.79
CA VAL A 120 0.75 21.10 -1.43
C VAL A 120 0.72 22.29 -0.48
N LYS A 121 -0.33 23.12 -0.58
CA LYS A 121 -0.50 24.28 0.33
C LYS A 121 -0.76 23.87 1.78
N LYS A 122 -1.44 22.74 1.97
CA LYS A 122 -1.75 22.13 3.28
C LYS A 122 -1.32 20.67 3.24
N PRO A 123 -0.72 20.13 4.31
CA PRO A 123 -0.31 18.72 4.35
C PRO A 123 -1.46 17.80 3.99
N ILE A 124 -1.19 16.80 3.16
CA ILE A 124 -2.13 15.71 2.91
C ILE A 124 -2.27 14.85 4.16
N SER A 125 -3.45 14.29 4.36
CA SER A 125 -3.84 13.54 5.54
C SER A 125 -4.64 12.29 5.17
N LYS A 126 -4.97 11.46 6.15
CA LYS A 126 -5.79 10.26 5.94
C LYS A 126 -7.12 10.54 5.24
N LYS A 127 -7.69 11.74 5.40
CA LYS A 127 -8.95 12.16 4.74
C LYS A 127 -8.82 12.34 3.23
N ASP A 128 -7.59 12.51 2.75
CA ASP A 128 -7.29 12.70 1.33
C ASP A 128 -7.06 11.36 0.62
N MET A 129 -6.95 10.26 1.37
CA MET A 129 -6.82 8.91 0.86
C MET A 129 -8.22 8.32 0.63
N VAL A 130 -8.48 7.81 -0.57
CA VAL A 130 -9.75 7.14 -0.92
C VAL A 130 -9.70 5.63 -0.72
N GLY A 131 -8.51 5.04 -0.67
CA GLY A 131 -8.36 3.60 -0.47
C GLY A 131 -6.97 3.08 -0.83
N ASN A 132 -6.92 1.77 -1.00
CA ASN A 132 -5.73 1.06 -1.46
C ASN A 132 -6.10 0.18 -2.65
N HIS A 133 -5.23 0.16 -3.64
CA HIS A 133 -5.26 -0.82 -4.71
C HIS A 133 -4.37 -2.00 -4.31
N PHE A 134 -4.93 -3.22 -4.39
CA PHE A 134 -4.22 -4.45 -4.07
C PHE A 134 -3.97 -5.24 -5.34
N THR A 135 -2.74 -5.75 -5.49
CA THR A 135 -2.40 -6.74 -6.51
C THR A 135 -1.90 -7.98 -5.79
N LEU A 136 -2.62 -9.08 -5.96
CA LEU A 136 -2.27 -10.38 -5.42
C LEU A 136 -1.89 -11.33 -6.55
N LYS A 137 -0.77 -12.04 -6.35
CA LYS A 137 -0.46 -13.24 -7.12
C LYS A 137 -0.79 -14.46 -6.28
N ILE A 138 -1.60 -15.35 -6.83
CA ILE A 138 -1.93 -16.65 -6.23
C ILE A 138 -1.16 -17.71 -7.00
N SER A 139 -0.34 -18.48 -6.30
CA SER A 139 0.48 -19.55 -6.87
C SER A 139 -0.05 -20.92 -6.45
N GLU A 140 0.32 -21.97 -7.18
CA GLU A 140 -0.06 -23.35 -6.87
C GLU A 140 -1.59 -23.53 -6.77
N CYS A 141 -2.36 -22.88 -7.65
CA CYS A 141 -3.81 -23.06 -7.71
C CYS A 141 -4.16 -24.50 -8.08
N GLN A 142 -5.12 -25.08 -7.36
CA GLN A 142 -5.57 -26.46 -7.59
C GLN A 142 -6.61 -26.55 -8.72
N ASN A 143 -7.38 -25.49 -8.94
CA ASN A 143 -8.42 -25.40 -9.97
C ASN A 143 -8.04 -24.42 -11.07
N SER A 144 -8.51 -24.67 -12.30
CA SER A 144 -8.22 -23.78 -13.42
C SER A 144 -8.93 -22.41 -13.30
N LEU A 145 -8.33 -21.38 -13.89
CA LEU A 145 -8.94 -20.05 -14.01
C LEU A 145 -10.31 -20.07 -14.69
N GLU A 146 -10.56 -21.03 -15.59
CA GLU A 146 -11.84 -21.19 -16.29
C GLU A 146 -12.98 -21.55 -15.33
N SER A 147 -12.71 -22.43 -14.34
CA SER A 147 -13.69 -22.75 -13.31
C SER A 147 -14.02 -21.55 -12.41
N PHE A 148 -13.04 -20.67 -12.14
CA PHE A 148 -13.22 -19.45 -11.38
C PHE A 148 -14.07 -18.41 -12.15
N THR A 149 -13.78 -18.22 -13.44
CA THR A 149 -14.48 -17.23 -14.28
C THR A 149 -15.95 -17.62 -14.51
N SER A 150 -16.25 -18.92 -14.59
CA SER A 150 -17.64 -19.39 -14.74
C SER A 150 -18.49 -19.19 -13.49
N MET A 151 -17.87 -19.05 -12.31
CA MET A 151 -18.54 -18.94 -11.01
C MET A 151 -18.75 -17.48 -10.53
N ILE A 152 -18.00 -16.52 -11.08
CA ILE A 152 -18.17 -15.07 -10.79
C ILE A 152 -19.15 -14.38 -11.76
N LYS A 153 -19.93 -15.10 -12.53
CA LYS A 153 -21.03 -14.49 -13.27
C LYS A 153 -22.14 -14.13 -12.29
N PHE A 154 -22.16 -12.83 -11.91
CA PHE A 154 -23.29 -12.17 -11.27
C PHE A 154 -24.41 -11.95 -12.29
#